data_bd3489bbff868d687f47836de89f1991
#
_entry.id   bd3489bbff868d687f47836de89f1991
#
_cell.length_a   1.000
_cell.length_b   1.000
_cell.length_c   1.000
_cell.angle_alpha   90.00
_cell.angle_beta   90.00
_cell.angle_gamma   90.00
#
_symmetry.space_group_name_H-M   'P 1'
#
loop_
_entity.id
_entity.type
_entity.pdbx_description
1 polymer ?
#
loop_
_entity_poly.entity_id
_entity_poly.type
_entity_poly.pdbx_seq_one_letter_code
_entity_poly.pdbx_strand_id
1 'polypeptide(L)'
;DLRQLDVNQLENIFKNRGYLFYQLARGIDNREVEPHRERKSIGAETTLSENLDIEDEKLINILDELCEEVADRANYLNKRGKTVVLKIKYGDFTQITRSLSMNNPISSHNDIRTNIYNLFKNIEHNHKDIRLIGVTLSNLVNEEVTNISFFEYIKTIENNKK
;
A
#
# COMPACT_ATOMS: atom_id res chain seq x y z
N ASP A 1 20.81 3.16 26.07
CA ASP A 1 20.98 2.04 25.16
C ASP A 1 20.19 0.83 25.68
N LEU A 2 19.40 0.15 24.81
CA LEU A 2 18.48 -0.93 25.19
C LEU A 2 19.20 -2.08 25.92
N ARG A 3 20.48 -2.32 25.64
CA ARG A 3 21.25 -3.40 26.23
C ARG A 3 21.55 -3.19 27.73
N GLN A 4 21.50 -1.94 28.20
CA GLN A 4 21.73 -1.58 29.59
C GLN A 4 20.48 -1.74 30.47
N LEU A 5 19.30 -1.88 29.83
CA LEU A 5 18.02 -2.03 30.51
C LEU A 5 17.74 -3.51 30.83
N ASP A 6 17.12 -3.76 31.97
CA ASP A 6 16.61 -5.07 32.31
C ASP A 6 15.26 -5.38 31.60
N VAL A 7 14.78 -6.62 31.74
CA VAL A 7 13.52 -7.05 31.12
C VAL A 7 12.35 -6.21 31.60
N ASN A 8 12.22 -5.95 32.90
CA ASN A 8 11.08 -5.23 33.45
C ASN A 8 11.04 -3.79 32.99
N GLN A 9 12.21 -3.13 32.90
CA GLN A 9 12.31 -1.78 32.35
C GLN A 9 11.87 -1.72 30.89
N LEU A 10 12.30 -2.70 30.07
CA LEU A 10 11.90 -2.77 28.66
C LEU A 10 10.42 -3.10 28.48
N GLU A 11 9.84 -3.98 29.32
CA GLU A 11 8.41 -4.29 29.29
C GLU A 11 7.56 -3.09 29.74
N ASN A 12 8.03 -2.31 30.70
CA ASN A 12 7.36 -1.07 31.09
C ASN A 12 7.31 -0.06 29.94
N ILE A 13 8.38 0.06 29.15
CA ILE A 13 8.49 0.99 28.03
C ILE A 13 7.75 0.45 26.79
N PHE A 14 8.02 -0.80 26.40
CA PHE A 14 7.61 -1.38 25.10
C PHE A 14 6.46 -2.40 25.21
N LYS A 15 5.91 -2.58 26.43
CA LYS A 15 4.81 -3.50 26.72
C LYS A 15 5.15 -4.92 26.22
N ASN A 16 4.24 -5.54 25.48
CA ASN A 16 4.39 -6.92 24.96
C ASN A 16 5.64 -7.17 24.10
N ARG A 17 6.34 -6.12 23.68
CA ARG A 17 7.58 -6.23 22.90
C ARG A 17 8.84 -6.10 23.75
N GLY A 18 8.73 -5.78 25.02
CA GLY A 18 9.88 -5.53 25.90
C GLY A 18 10.83 -6.73 25.99
N TYR A 19 10.31 -7.92 26.20
CA TYR A 19 11.12 -9.15 26.23
C TYR A 19 11.81 -9.44 24.89
N LEU A 20 11.12 -9.24 23.76
CA LEU A 20 11.74 -9.39 22.44
C LEU A 20 12.91 -8.41 22.26
N PHE A 21 12.74 -7.15 22.62
CA PHE A 21 13.80 -6.15 22.51
C PHE A 21 14.98 -6.45 23.46
N TYR A 22 14.72 -7.02 24.63
CA TYR A 22 15.75 -7.50 25.52
C TYR A 22 16.63 -8.56 24.86
N GLN A 23 16.02 -9.54 24.20
CA GLN A 23 16.75 -10.61 23.50
C GLN A 23 17.51 -10.06 22.29
N LEU A 24 16.83 -9.31 21.40
CA LEU A 24 17.43 -8.75 20.20
C LEU A 24 18.61 -7.83 20.50
N ALA A 25 18.52 -7.00 21.54
CA ALA A 25 19.63 -6.14 21.97
C ALA A 25 20.87 -6.94 22.40
N ARG A 26 20.72 -8.22 22.74
CA ARG A 26 21.79 -9.14 23.13
C ARG A 26 22.22 -10.11 22.03
N GLY A 27 21.66 -9.91 20.81
CA GLY A 27 21.96 -10.75 19.65
C GLY A 27 21.25 -12.11 19.68
N ILE A 28 20.20 -12.25 20.51
CA ILE A 28 19.41 -13.49 20.60
C ILE A 28 18.14 -13.30 19.77
N ASP A 29 18.02 -14.06 18.69
CA ASP A 29 16.81 -14.13 17.86
C ASP A 29 16.52 -15.59 17.54
N ASN A 30 15.53 -16.17 18.21
CA ASN A 30 15.12 -17.56 18.04
C ASN A 30 13.98 -17.72 17.02
N ARG A 31 13.61 -16.66 16.30
CA ARG A 31 12.58 -16.74 15.25
C ARG A 31 13.13 -17.48 14.05
N GLU A 32 12.34 -18.39 13.53
CA GLU A 32 12.67 -19.06 12.27
C GLU A 32 12.59 -18.08 11.10
N VAL A 33 13.42 -18.34 10.08
CA VAL A 33 13.34 -17.60 8.80
C VAL A 33 12.16 -18.16 8.00
N GLU A 34 11.16 -17.31 7.77
CA GLU A 34 10.01 -17.62 6.90
C GLU A 34 10.29 -17.14 5.47
N PRO A 35 10.84 -17.97 4.58
CA PRO A 35 11.21 -17.54 3.22
C PRO A 35 9.99 -17.28 2.32
N HIS A 36 8.83 -17.86 2.66
CA HIS A 36 7.60 -17.75 1.89
C HIS A 36 6.46 -17.14 2.71
N ARG A 37 6.50 -15.83 2.85
CA ARG A 37 5.40 -15.11 3.51
C ARG A 37 4.41 -14.59 2.50
N GLU A 38 3.12 -14.86 2.70
CA GLU A 38 2.08 -14.30 1.85
C GLU A 38 2.08 -12.77 1.93
N ARG A 39 2.06 -12.12 0.77
CA ARG A 39 2.01 -10.65 0.68
C ARG A 39 0.63 -10.16 1.12
N LYS A 40 0.62 -9.20 2.04
CA LYS A 40 -0.62 -8.57 2.55
C LYS A 40 -1.00 -7.31 1.77
N SER A 41 -0.03 -6.70 1.10
CA SER A 41 -0.22 -5.48 0.31
C SER A 41 0.83 -5.35 -0.79
N ILE A 42 0.53 -4.53 -1.79
CA ILE A 42 1.41 -4.13 -2.88
C ILE A 42 1.42 -2.60 -2.89
N GLY A 43 2.58 -1.98 -2.84
CA GLY A 43 2.66 -0.52 -2.80
C GLY A 43 3.90 0.02 -3.49
N ALA A 44 3.82 1.30 -3.85
CA ALA A 44 4.90 2.13 -4.33
C ALA A 44 4.85 3.49 -3.62
N GLU A 45 5.99 4.05 -3.29
CA GLU A 45 6.09 5.37 -2.70
C GLU A 45 7.38 6.05 -3.14
N THR A 46 7.35 7.37 -3.23
CA THR A 46 8.52 8.17 -3.56
C THR A 46 8.66 9.36 -2.63
N THR A 47 9.92 9.66 -2.28
CA THR A 47 10.29 10.92 -1.62
C THR A 47 10.63 11.92 -2.72
N LEU A 48 9.96 13.06 -2.68
CA LEU A 48 10.16 14.12 -3.68
C LEU A 48 11.54 14.77 -3.52
N SER A 49 12.14 15.19 -4.64
CA SER A 49 13.44 15.90 -4.65
C SER A 49 13.36 17.25 -3.92
N GLU A 50 12.22 17.90 -4.01
CA GLU A 50 11.83 19.10 -3.29
C GLU A 50 10.42 18.92 -2.72
N ASN A 51 10.08 19.61 -1.64
CA ASN A 51 8.72 19.57 -1.12
C ASN A 51 7.81 20.36 -2.07
N LEU A 52 6.65 19.81 -2.40
CA LEU A 52 5.68 20.41 -3.33
C LEU A 52 4.40 20.79 -2.59
N ASP A 53 3.81 21.92 -2.97
CA ASP A 53 2.46 22.26 -2.55
C ASP A 53 1.46 21.22 -3.06
N ILE A 54 0.38 20.99 -2.31
CA ILE A 54 -0.63 19.97 -2.68
C ILE A 54 -1.32 20.31 -4.01
N GLU A 55 -1.31 21.57 -4.44
CA GLU A 55 -1.89 22.03 -5.71
C GLU A 55 -0.91 21.92 -6.90
N ASP A 56 0.36 21.53 -6.65
CA ASP A 56 1.34 21.39 -7.74
C ASP A 56 0.94 20.26 -8.69
N GLU A 57 0.78 20.59 -9.96
CA GLU A 57 0.41 19.61 -11.01
C GLU A 57 1.40 18.44 -11.13
N LYS A 58 2.65 18.61 -10.72
CA LYS A 58 3.64 17.52 -10.69
C LYS A 58 3.19 16.36 -9.79
N LEU A 59 2.45 16.64 -8.70
CA LEU A 59 1.95 15.60 -7.80
C LEU A 59 0.96 14.66 -8.50
N ILE A 60 0.16 15.19 -9.42
CA ILE A 60 -0.80 14.40 -10.20
C ILE A 60 -0.08 13.39 -11.09
N ASN A 61 1.00 13.82 -11.76
CA ASN A 61 1.79 12.94 -12.61
C ASN A 61 2.50 11.86 -11.78
N ILE A 62 3.08 12.25 -10.64
CA ILE A 62 3.74 11.30 -9.72
C ILE A 62 2.74 10.28 -9.17
N LEU A 63 1.52 10.72 -8.81
CA LEU A 63 0.47 9.80 -8.36
C LEU A 63 0.07 8.82 -9.47
N ASP A 64 0.00 9.28 -10.70
CA ASP A 64 -0.35 8.43 -11.86
C ASP A 64 0.72 7.35 -12.08
N GLU A 65 2.00 7.73 -12.07
CA GLU A 65 3.14 6.80 -12.15
C GLU A 65 3.13 5.76 -11.02
N LEU A 66 2.84 6.18 -9.78
CA LEU A 66 2.75 5.26 -8.64
C LEU A 66 1.55 4.31 -8.76
N CYS A 67 0.42 4.77 -9.30
CA CYS A 67 -0.74 3.93 -9.55
C CYS A 67 -0.44 2.88 -10.64
N GLU A 68 0.28 3.25 -11.70
CA GLU A 68 0.72 2.34 -12.76
C GLU A 68 1.67 1.28 -12.18
N GLU A 69 2.68 1.69 -11.41
CA GLU A 69 3.63 0.76 -10.78
C GLU A 69 2.94 -0.25 -9.86
N VAL A 70 1.93 0.19 -9.09
CA VAL A 70 1.14 -0.70 -8.22
C VAL A 70 0.29 -1.66 -9.04
N ALA A 71 -0.32 -1.19 -10.14
CA ALA A 71 -1.11 -2.03 -11.05
C ALA A 71 -0.24 -3.10 -11.71
N ASP A 72 0.92 -2.73 -12.23
CA ASP A 72 1.86 -3.65 -12.88
C ASP A 72 2.35 -4.73 -11.91
N ARG A 73 2.69 -4.36 -10.68
CA ARG A 73 3.08 -5.31 -9.63
C ARG A 73 1.93 -6.24 -9.25
N ALA A 74 0.70 -5.73 -9.19
CA ALA A 74 -0.49 -6.52 -8.88
C ALA A 74 -0.77 -7.56 -9.96
N ASN A 75 -0.72 -7.14 -11.23
CA ASN A 75 -0.90 -7.99 -12.39
C ASN A 75 0.21 -9.06 -12.50
N TYR A 76 1.48 -8.67 -12.31
CA TYR A 76 2.62 -9.61 -12.30
C TYR A 76 2.45 -10.71 -11.23
N LEU A 77 1.87 -10.38 -10.08
CA LEU A 77 1.64 -11.29 -8.97
C LEU A 77 0.30 -12.04 -9.07
N ASN A 78 -0.51 -11.80 -10.10
CA ASN A 78 -1.88 -12.29 -10.23
C ASN A 78 -2.72 -12.01 -8.96
N LYS A 79 -2.61 -10.78 -8.44
CA LYS A 79 -3.33 -10.34 -7.24
C LYS A 79 -4.22 -9.17 -7.57
N ARG A 80 -5.38 -9.13 -6.90
CA ARG A 80 -6.28 -7.98 -6.85
C ARG A 80 -6.45 -7.53 -5.41
N GLY A 81 -6.75 -6.26 -5.18
CA GLY A 81 -6.96 -5.75 -3.82
C GLY A 81 -8.32 -5.10 -3.66
N LYS A 82 -8.84 -5.18 -2.44
CA LYS A 82 -10.13 -4.56 -2.08
C LYS A 82 -9.98 -3.19 -1.42
N THR A 83 -8.76 -2.76 -1.11
CA THR A 83 -8.55 -1.48 -0.43
C THR A 83 -7.38 -0.75 -1.06
N VAL A 84 -7.61 0.49 -1.49
CA VAL A 84 -6.55 1.41 -1.86
C VAL A 84 -6.22 2.32 -0.69
N VAL A 85 -4.94 2.64 -0.54
CA VAL A 85 -4.43 3.51 0.52
C VAL A 85 -3.53 4.56 -0.09
N LEU A 86 -3.84 5.82 0.17
CA LEU A 86 -3.00 6.96 -0.12
C LEU A 86 -2.23 7.35 1.15
N LYS A 87 -0.91 7.47 1.03
CA LYS A 87 0.00 7.93 2.08
C LYS A 87 0.60 9.24 1.68
N ILE A 88 0.57 10.21 2.56
CA ILE A 88 1.25 11.51 2.40
C ILE A 88 2.10 11.77 3.63
N LYS A 89 3.32 12.21 3.40
CA LYS A 89 4.20 12.73 4.44
C LYS A 89 4.60 14.15 4.10
N TYR A 90 4.40 15.03 5.04
CA TYR A 90 4.69 16.46 4.87
C TYR A 90 6.16 16.79 5.16
N GLY A 91 6.56 18.01 4.82
CA GLY A 91 7.92 18.52 5.06
C GLY A 91 8.32 18.57 6.54
N ASP A 92 7.36 18.71 7.43
CA ASP A 92 7.56 18.61 8.90
C ASP A 92 7.61 17.17 9.42
N PHE A 93 7.64 16.16 8.53
CA PHE A 93 7.63 14.74 8.81
C PHE A 93 6.33 14.19 9.42
N THR A 94 5.30 15.00 9.61
CA THR A 94 3.97 14.48 9.94
C THR A 94 3.43 13.66 8.77
N GLN A 95 2.67 12.61 9.07
CA GLN A 95 2.17 11.68 8.06
C GLN A 95 0.68 11.47 8.23
N ILE A 96 -0.02 11.43 7.12
CA ILE A 96 -1.41 11.01 7.05
C ILE A 96 -1.57 9.83 6.09
N THR A 97 -2.59 9.03 6.35
CA THR A 97 -3.05 7.98 5.43
C THR A 97 -4.56 8.11 5.24
N ARG A 98 -5.01 7.86 4.02
CA ARG A 98 -6.43 7.77 3.67
C ARG A 98 -6.65 6.46 2.93
N SER A 99 -7.74 5.77 3.22
CA SER A 99 -8.04 4.49 2.58
C SER A 99 -9.49 4.43 2.10
N LEU A 100 -9.71 3.69 1.03
CA LEU A 100 -11.03 3.40 0.49
C LEU A 100 -11.12 1.90 0.22
N SER A 101 -12.13 1.25 0.79
CA SER A 101 -12.42 -0.16 0.53
C SER A 101 -13.57 -0.29 -0.46
N MET A 102 -13.42 -1.25 -1.38
CA MET A 102 -14.36 -1.52 -2.47
C MET A 102 -14.97 -2.91 -2.31
N ASN A 103 -16.19 -3.09 -2.81
CA ASN A 103 -16.86 -4.39 -2.78
C ASN A 103 -16.16 -5.39 -3.71
N ASN A 104 -15.76 -4.95 -4.90
CA ASN A 104 -15.07 -5.77 -5.89
C ASN A 104 -13.56 -5.51 -5.83
N PRO A 105 -12.73 -6.55 -5.90
CA PRO A 105 -11.28 -6.40 -5.94
C PRO A 105 -10.84 -5.84 -7.30
N ILE A 106 -9.88 -4.91 -7.27
CA ILE A 106 -9.32 -4.23 -8.44
C ILE A 106 -7.83 -4.49 -8.59
N SER A 107 -7.31 -4.38 -9.82
CA SER A 107 -5.88 -4.41 -10.15
C SER A 107 -5.55 -3.49 -11.34
N SER A 108 -6.55 -2.95 -12.04
CA SER A 108 -6.29 -2.09 -13.20
C SER A 108 -5.74 -0.73 -12.77
N HIS A 109 -4.83 -0.15 -13.57
CA HIS A 109 -4.31 1.20 -13.37
C HIS A 109 -5.46 2.22 -13.24
N ASN A 110 -6.44 2.18 -14.14
CA ASN A 110 -7.54 3.14 -14.15
C ASN A 110 -8.40 3.10 -12.88
N ASP A 111 -8.69 1.90 -12.37
CA ASP A 111 -9.47 1.76 -11.13
C ASP A 111 -8.68 2.25 -9.91
N ILE A 112 -7.39 1.89 -9.81
CA ILE A 112 -6.52 2.36 -8.72
C ILE A 112 -6.40 3.88 -8.77
N ARG A 113 -6.08 4.44 -9.93
CA ARG A 113 -5.95 5.88 -10.18
C ARG A 113 -7.21 6.65 -9.78
N THR A 114 -8.38 6.22 -10.26
CA THR A 114 -9.66 6.89 -9.97
C THR A 114 -9.92 6.97 -8.47
N ASN A 115 -9.72 5.87 -7.75
CA ASN A 115 -9.94 5.83 -6.31
C ASN A 115 -8.89 6.62 -5.52
N ILE A 116 -7.63 6.58 -5.92
CA ILE A 116 -6.54 7.36 -5.30
C ILE A 116 -6.75 8.85 -5.51
N TYR A 117 -7.18 9.29 -6.71
CA TYR A 117 -7.50 10.69 -6.96
C TYR A 117 -8.68 11.19 -6.14
N ASN A 118 -9.70 10.35 -5.95
CA ASN A 118 -10.80 10.69 -5.05
C ASN A 118 -10.32 10.89 -3.60
N LEU A 119 -9.41 10.05 -3.12
CA LEU A 119 -8.80 10.23 -1.80
C LEU A 119 -7.96 11.51 -1.74
N PHE A 120 -7.14 11.77 -2.76
CA PHE A 120 -6.26 12.93 -2.82
C PHE A 120 -7.03 14.25 -2.82
N LYS A 121 -8.09 14.38 -3.62
CA LYS A 121 -8.95 15.57 -3.67
C LYS A 121 -9.66 15.90 -2.36
N ASN A 122 -9.88 14.90 -1.50
CA ASN A 122 -10.54 15.06 -0.21
C ASN A 122 -9.56 15.29 0.96
N ILE A 123 -8.29 15.56 0.68
CA ILE A 123 -7.33 15.92 1.71
C ILE A 123 -7.50 17.41 2.04
N GLU A 124 -7.60 17.70 3.33
CA GLU A 124 -7.64 19.08 3.81
C GLU A 124 -6.31 19.79 3.50
N HIS A 125 -6.40 20.96 2.87
CA HIS A 125 -5.27 21.82 2.57
C HIS A 125 -4.79 22.52 3.84
N ASN A 126 -3.81 21.92 4.51
CA ASN A 126 -3.24 22.47 5.74
C ASN A 126 -2.01 23.38 5.50
N HIS A 127 -1.85 23.91 4.28
CA HIS A 127 -0.69 24.75 3.89
C HIS A 127 0.67 24.11 4.20
N LYS A 128 0.73 22.77 4.16
CA LYS A 128 1.96 22.01 4.37
C LYS A 128 2.40 21.38 3.07
N ASP A 129 3.64 21.63 2.70
CA ASP A 129 4.24 21.01 1.51
C ASP A 129 4.40 19.51 1.71
N ILE A 130 4.18 18.77 0.63
CA ILE A 130 4.31 17.31 0.58
C ILE A 130 5.76 16.95 0.31
N ARG A 131 6.32 16.09 1.15
CA ARG A 131 7.66 15.53 1.04
C ARG A 131 7.68 14.14 0.42
N LEU A 132 6.68 13.31 0.72
CA LEU A 132 6.58 11.93 0.23
C LEU A 132 5.13 11.61 -0.06
N ILE A 133 4.93 10.88 -1.15
CA ILE A 133 3.62 10.36 -1.54
C ILE A 133 3.73 8.88 -1.86
N GLY A 134 2.69 8.11 -1.54
CA GLY A 134 2.66 6.67 -1.77
C GLY A 134 1.26 6.14 -1.99
N VAL A 135 1.19 5.09 -2.80
CA VAL A 135 -0.01 4.35 -3.16
C VAL A 135 0.16 2.90 -2.73
N THR A 136 -0.87 2.32 -2.12
CA THR A 136 -0.86 0.91 -1.72
C THR A 136 -2.18 0.26 -2.02
N LEU A 137 -2.13 -0.95 -2.56
CA LEU A 137 -3.25 -1.86 -2.74
C LEU A 137 -3.17 -2.94 -1.67
N SER A 138 -4.21 -3.12 -0.86
CA SER A 138 -4.24 -4.06 0.26
C SER A 138 -5.53 -4.90 0.28
N ASN A 139 -5.66 -5.79 1.27
CA ASN A 139 -6.69 -6.81 1.29
C ASN A 139 -6.68 -7.62 -0.01
N LEU A 140 -5.47 -8.16 -0.29
CA LEU A 140 -5.20 -8.87 -1.53
C LEU A 140 -5.96 -10.20 -1.58
N VAL A 141 -6.49 -10.49 -2.76
CA VAL A 141 -7.07 -11.78 -3.14
C VAL A 141 -6.36 -12.27 -4.40
N ASN A 142 -6.34 -13.58 -4.59
CA ASN A 142 -5.86 -14.14 -5.85
C ASN A 142 -6.84 -13.76 -6.97
N GLU A 143 -6.31 -13.50 -8.14
CA GLU A 143 -7.16 -13.44 -9.32
C GLU A 143 -7.74 -14.84 -9.52
N GLU A 144 -9.05 -15.00 -9.35
CA GLU A 144 -9.70 -16.25 -9.71
C GLU A 144 -9.54 -16.39 -11.22
N VAL A 145 -8.80 -17.40 -11.66
CA VAL A 145 -8.83 -17.84 -13.04
C VAL A 145 -10.24 -18.40 -13.26
N THR A 146 -11.16 -17.55 -13.66
CA THR A 146 -12.44 -18.02 -14.18
C THR A 146 -12.09 -18.80 -15.44
N ASN A 147 -12.04 -20.14 -15.31
CA ASN A 147 -12.10 -21.03 -16.46
C ASN A 147 -13.46 -20.82 -17.11
N ILE A 148 -13.57 -19.76 -17.92
CA ILE A 148 -14.75 -19.56 -18.77
C ILE A 148 -14.76 -20.75 -19.69
N SER A 149 -15.82 -21.55 -19.61
CA SER A 149 -15.96 -22.68 -20.55
C SER A 149 -15.96 -22.11 -21.97
N PHE A 150 -15.45 -22.88 -22.92
CA PHE A 150 -15.45 -22.47 -24.34
C PHE A 150 -16.84 -22.01 -24.81
N PHE A 151 -17.91 -22.58 -24.30
CA PHE A 151 -19.29 -22.17 -24.59
C PHE A 151 -19.67 -20.80 -24.01
N GLU A 152 -19.17 -20.43 -22.84
CA GLU A 152 -19.40 -19.09 -22.27
C GLU A 152 -18.60 -18.03 -23.00
N TYR A 153 -17.38 -18.34 -23.42
CA TYR A 153 -16.55 -17.49 -24.27
C TYR A 153 -17.23 -17.15 -25.60
N ILE A 154 -17.79 -18.17 -26.29
CA ILE A 154 -18.54 -17.99 -27.54
C ILE A 154 -19.76 -17.09 -27.33
N LYS A 155 -20.54 -17.30 -26.26
CA LYS A 155 -21.71 -16.45 -25.95
C LYS A 155 -21.32 -14.99 -25.71
N THR A 156 -20.18 -14.73 -25.09
CA THR A 156 -19.69 -13.35 -24.83
C THR A 156 -19.33 -12.66 -26.15
N ILE A 157 -18.71 -13.37 -27.11
CA ILE A 157 -18.38 -12.84 -28.44
C ILE A 157 -19.66 -12.56 -29.26
N GLU A 158 -20.66 -13.43 -29.20
CA GLU A 158 -21.93 -13.23 -29.92
C GLU A 158 -22.74 -12.03 -29.39
N ASN A 159 -22.71 -11.78 -28.08
CA ASN A 159 -23.40 -10.64 -27.46
C ASN A 159 -22.71 -9.31 -27.73
N ASN A 160 -21.41 -9.27 -27.98
CA ASN A 160 -20.67 -8.05 -28.32
C ASN A 160 -20.72 -7.68 -29.81
N LYS A 161 -21.41 -8.47 -30.65
CA LYS A 161 -21.62 -8.19 -32.09
C LYS A 161 -23.01 -7.64 -32.42
N LYS A 162 -23.82 -7.36 -31.40
CA LYS A 162 -25.11 -6.65 -31.52
C LYS A 162 -25.00 -5.23 -30.99
#